data_cef00b67cab8b14da1bb6970b30d276e
#
_entry.id   cef00b67cab8b14da1bb6970b30d276e
#
_cell.length_a   1.000
_cell.length_b   1.000
_cell.length_c   1.000
_cell.angle_alpha   90.00
_cell.angle_beta   90.00
_cell.angle_gamma   90.00
#
_symmetry.space_group_name_H-M   'P 1'
#
loop_
_entity.id
_entity.type
_entity.pdbx_description
1 polymer ?
#
loop_
_entity_poly.entity_id
_entity_poly.type
_entity_poly.pdbx_seq_one_letter_code
_entity_poly.pdbx_strand_id
1 'polypeptide(L)'
;EKEFNENPLTKHVILLYELNKTKYSKDIIKHLAELNIEKGSEVLAAKLATNVGRYDYSIQVSKKASYEKRFYNKFNYPIINTPRVLKGKSMPSQEIILAITRQESEFDPKANSYAGAKGMMQLMTYTAKLVAKQMDVTYSKRKLTSDPEYNINLGTYYFNSLLNDYAEVYPFAIAAYNAGPKRVRQWR
;
A
#
# COMPACT_ATOMS: atom_id res chain seq x y z
N GLU A 1 17.00 4.61 -21.56
CA GLU A 1 17.15 4.95 -20.12
C GLU A 1 18.00 6.21 -19.90
N LYS A 2 18.97 6.47 -20.75
CA LYS A 2 19.83 7.66 -20.63
C LYS A 2 19.01 8.95 -20.80
N GLU A 3 18.28 9.09 -21.90
CA GLU A 3 17.46 10.27 -22.20
C GLU A 3 16.40 10.53 -21.12
N PHE A 4 15.77 9.46 -20.60
CA PHE A 4 14.82 9.56 -19.51
C PHE A 4 15.48 10.11 -18.23
N ASN A 5 16.66 9.62 -17.88
CA ASN A 5 17.38 10.06 -16.68
C ASN A 5 17.90 11.50 -16.81
N GLU A 6 18.25 11.94 -18.01
CA GLU A 6 18.69 13.30 -18.29
C GLU A 6 17.54 14.31 -18.37
N ASN A 7 16.29 13.83 -18.47
CA ASN A 7 15.12 14.69 -18.54
C ASN A 7 15.00 15.57 -17.28
N PRO A 8 14.78 16.90 -17.43
CA PRO A 8 14.63 17.80 -16.29
C PRO A 8 13.54 17.36 -15.28
N LEU A 9 12.44 16.80 -15.75
CA LEU A 9 11.35 16.33 -14.87
C LEU A 9 11.78 15.13 -14.02
N THR A 10 12.57 14.21 -14.56
CA THR A 10 13.16 13.10 -13.80
C THR A 10 14.06 13.64 -12.68
N LYS A 11 14.92 14.62 -12.99
CA LYS A 11 15.76 15.27 -11.98
C LYS A 11 14.95 16.00 -10.91
N HIS A 12 13.82 16.63 -11.26
CA HIS A 12 12.92 17.25 -10.30
C HIS A 12 12.28 16.24 -9.36
N VAL A 13 11.90 15.05 -9.84
CA VAL A 13 11.36 13.98 -8.95
C VAL A 13 12.41 13.53 -7.94
N ILE A 14 13.67 13.36 -8.38
CA ILE A 14 14.79 12.98 -7.50
C ILE A 14 15.02 14.07 -6.45
N LEU A 15 15.06 15.35 -6.86
CA LEU A 15 15.22 16.48 -5.94
C LEU A 15 14.08 16.54 -4.91
N LEU A 16 12.83 16.31 -5.33
CA LEU A 16 11.68 16.25 -4.42
C LEU A 16 11.82 15.09 -3.42
N TYR A 17 12.40 13.97 -3.81
CA TYR A 17 12.71 12.86 -2.91
C TYR A 17 13.76 13.26 -1.87
N GLU A 18 14.88 13.86 -2.29
CA GLU A 18 15.95 14.34 -1.41
C GLU A 18 15.44 15.38 -0.40
N LEU A 19 14.51 16.24 -0.83
CA LEU A 19 13.83 17.22 0.03
C LEU A 19 12.70 16.64 0.89
N ASN A 20 12.47 15.33 0.86
CA ASN A 20 11.35 14.63 1.54
C ASN A 20 9.96 15.19 1.15
N LYS A 21 9.79 15.58 -0.11
CA LYS A 21 8.57 16.19 -0.67
C LYS A 21 7.93 15.35 -1.80
N THR A 22 8.11 14.05 -1.77
CA THR A 22 7.64 13.11 -2.82
C THR A 22 6.15 13.21 -3.15
N LYS A 23 5.31 13.76 -2.26
CA LYS A 23 3.89 13.98 -2.52
C LYS A 23 3.61 14.85 -3.75
N TYR A 24 4.56 15.71 -4.13
CA TYR A 24 4.44 16.58 -5.30
C TYR A 24 4.93 15.91 -6.60
N SER A 25 5.48 14.70 -6.53
CA SER A 25 6.00 13.98 -7.69
C SER A 25 4.93 13.26 -8.50
N LYS A 26 3.70 13.12 -8.00
CA LYS A 26 2.66 12.28 -8.61
C LYS A 26 2.39 12.62 -10.07
N ASP A 27 2.07 13.87 -10.32
CA ASP A 27 1.68 14.31 -11.66
C ASP A 27 2.90 14.36 -12.60
N ILE A 28 4.09 14.66 -12.07
CA ILE A 28 5.33 14.61 -12.82
C ILE A 28 5.61 13.17 -13.27
N ILE A 29 5.50 12.18 -12.38
CA ILE A 29 5.74 10.77 -12.71
C ILE A 29 4.72 10.27 -13.74
N LYS A 30 3.44 10.65 -13.59
CA LYS A 30 2.39 10.29 -14.57
C LYS A 30 2.69 10.90 -15.93
N HIS A 31 3.07 12.17 -15.96
CA HIS A 31 3.42 12.85 -17.19
C HIS A 31 4.65 12.23 -17.86
N LEU A 32 5.70 11.90 -17.10
CA LEU A 32 6.88 11.18 -17.62
C LEU A 32 6.52 9.83 -18.25
N ALA A 33 5.51 9.14 -17.72
CA ALA A 33 5.04 7.88 -18.30
C ALA A 33 4.33 8.08 -19.64
N GLU A 34 3.71 9.25 -19.87
CA GLU A 34 2.98 9.61 -21.10
C GLU A 34 3.88 10.25 -22.15
N LEU A 35 4.97 10.87 -21.73
CA LEU A 35 5.97 11.40 -22.64
C LEU A 35 6.70 10.24 -23.33
N ASN A 36 6.55 10.11 -24.63
CA ASN A 36 7.32 9.16 -25.44
C ASN A 36 8.78 9.63 -25.61
N ILE A 37 9.49 9.88 -24.49
CA ILE A 37 10.91 10.27 -24.48
C ILE A 37 11.73 9.18 -25.14
N GLU A 38 11.42 7.92 -24.77
CA GLU A 38 12.02 6.74 -25.35
C GLU A 38 11.08 5.53 -25.19
N LYS A 39 11.37 4.44 -25.91
CA LYS A 39 10.60 3.21 -25.80
C LYS A 39 10.61 2.70 -24.35
N GLY A 40 9.44 2.59 -23.74
CA GLY A 40 9.30 2.11 -22.36
C GLY A 40 9.36 3.20 -21.29
N SER A 41 9.12 4.48 -21.64
CA SER A 41 9.06 5.59 -20.68
C SER A 41 8.15 5.30 -19.48
N GLU A 42 7.05 4.58 -19.69
CA GLU A 42 6.14 4.17 -18.61
C GLU A 42 6.80 3.21 -17.60
N VAL A 43 7.65 2.27 -18.08
CA VAL A 43 8.41 1.36 -17.18
C VAL A 43 9.44 2.15 -16.39
N LEU A 44 10.11 3.11 -17.04
CA LEU A 44 11.11 3.96 -16.39
C LEU A 44 10.45 4.88 -15.37
N ALA A 45 9.26 5.41 -15.66
CA ALA A 45 8.49 6.20 -14.69
C ALA A 45 8.01 5.35 -13.50
N ALA A 46 7.57 4.12 -13.73
CA ALA A 46 7.23 3.20 -12.64
C ALA A 46 8.46 2.81 -11.80
N LYS A 47 9.61 2.59 -12.44
CA LYS A 47 10.90 2.35 -11.76
C LYS A 47 11.32 3.56 -10.92
N LEU A 48 11.24 4.77 -11.48
CA LEU A 48 11.52 6.01 -10.77
C LEU A 48 10.64 6.16 -9.53
N ALA A 49 9.32 5.95 -9.68
CA ALA A 49 8.38 5.99 -8.56
C ALA A 49 8.75 5.00 -7.45
N THR A 50 9.12 3.77 -7.81
CA THR A 50 9.58 2.75 -6.85
C THR A 50 10.86 3.20 -6.14
N ASN A 51 11.83 3.74 -6.87
CA ASN A 51 13.12 4.19 -6.31
C ASN A 51 12.97 5.34 -5.31
N VAL A 52 11.98 6.20 -5.50
CA VAL A 52 11.67 7.28 -4.54
C VAL A 52 10.65 6.86 -3.47
N GLY A 53 10.43 5.56 -3.29
CA GLY A 53 9.56 5.01 -2.25
C GLY A 53 8.05 5.23 -2.46
N ARG A 54 7.64 5.63 -3.68
CA ARG A 54 6.23 5.86 -4.01
C ARG A 54 5.66 4.69 -4.83
N TYR A 55 5.49 3.57 -4.15
CA TYR A 55 4.87 2.36 -4.71
C TYR A 55 3.47 2.61 -5.26
N ASP A 56 2.69 3.48 -4.61
CA ASP A 56 1.38 3.91 -5.06
C ASP A 56 1.43 4.56 -6.46
N TYR A 57 2.41 5.40 -6.75
CA TYR A 57 2.56 6.00 -8.08
C TYR A 57 3.05 4.98 -9.12
N SER A 58 3.94 4.08 -8.72
CA SER A 58 4.40 2.97 -9.56
C SER A 58 3.24 2.06 -9.98
N ILE A 59 2.36 1.72 -9.03
CA ILE A 59 1.15 0.93 -9.29
C ILE A 59 0.22 1.67 -10.23
N GLN A 60 -0.02 2.97 -10.03
CA GLN A 60 -0.93 3.74 -10.88
C GLN A 60 -0.47 3.80 -12.34
N VAL A 61 0.83 3.98 -12.57
CA VAL A 61 1.42 3.93 -13.93
C VAL A 61 1.26 2.54 -14.53
N SER A 62 1.65 1.49 -13.80
CA SER A 62 1.59 0.11 -14.29
C SER A 62 0.16 -0.39 -14.50
N LYS A 63 -0.78 0.03 -13.66
CA LYS A 63 -2.20 -0.29 -13.80
C LYS A 63 -2.81 0.38 -15.03
N LYS A 64 -2.45 1.64 -15.33
CA LYS A 64 -2.86 2.30 -16.57
C LYS A 64 -2.36 1.54 -17.79
N ALA A 65 -1.09 1.13 -17.81
CA ALA A 65 -0.53 0.33 -18.89
C ALA A 65 -1.24 -1.02 -19.07
N SER A 66 -1.71 -1.65 -17.98
CA SER A 66 -2.40 -2.94 -18.05
C SER A 66 -3.76 -2.85 -18.79
N TYR A 67 -4.44 -1.72 -18.75
CA TYR A 67 -5.66 -1.50 -19.55
C TYR A 67 -5.40 -1.51 -21.06
N GLU A 68 -4.16 -1.21 -21.45
CA GLU A 68 -3.68 -1.28 -22.82
C GLU A 68 -2.91 -2.59 -23.12
N LYS A 69 -3.14 -3.63 -22.28
CA LYS A 69 -2.53 -4.96 -22.39
C LYS A 69 -1.00 -4.99 -22.26
N ARG A 70 -0.39 -3.98 -21.61
CA ARG A 70 1.02 -3.97 -21.24
C ARG A 70 1.16 -4.25 -19.76
N PHE A 71 1.74 -5.39 -19.38
CA PHE A 71 1.75 -5.90 -18.02
C PHE A 71 3.14 -5.77 -17.40
N TYR A 72 3.26 -4.94 -16.39
CA TYR A 72 4.48 -4.71 -15.62
C TYR A 72 4.31 -5.20 -14.18
N ASN A 73 4.20 -6.52 -14.01
CA ASN A 73 3.83 -7.15 -12.74
C ASN A 73 4.73 -6.75 -11.58
N LYS A 74 6.05 -6.59 -11.81
CA LYS A 74 7.00 -6.16 -10.79
C LYS A 74 6.63 -4.81 -10.16
N PHE A 75 6.06 -3.89 -10.94
CA PHE A 75 5.66 -2.56 -10.49
C PHE A 75 4.20 -2.50 -10.07
N ASN A 76 3.36 -3.34 -10.65
CA ASN A 76 1.94 -3.41 -10.31
C ASN A 76 1.68 -4.19 -9.01
N TYR A 77 2.60 -5.11 -8.64
CA TYR A 77 2.55 -5.92 -7.43
C TYR A 77 3.91 -5.86 -6.70
N PRO A 78 4.23 -4.71 -6.08
CA PRO A 78 5.53 -4.54 -5.42
C PRO A 78 5.63 -5.46 -4.20
N ILE A 79 6.81 -6.04 -4.02
CA ILE A 79 7.15 -6.82 -2.84
C ILE A 79 7.97 -5.90 -1.93
N ILE A 80 7.38 -5.52 -0.81
CA ILE A 80 8.06 -4.75 0.24
C ILE A 80 8.20 -5.62 1.50
N ASN A 81 9.19 -5.32 2.31
CA ASN A 81 9.32 -5.99 3.60
C ASN A 81 8.14 -5.58 4.51
N THR A 82 7.42 -6.58 4.99
CA THR A 82 6.39 -6.39 6.01
C THR A 82 6.99 -6.70 7.39
N PRO A 83 6.70 -5.87 8.40
CA PRO A 83 7.21 -6.12 9.73
C PRO A 83 6.69 -7.46 10.29
N ARG A 84 7.55 -8.23 10.95
CA ARG A 84 7.17 -9.44 11.68
C ARG A 84 6.84 -9.08 13.12
N VAL A 85 5.56 -8.94 13.46
CA VAL A 85 5.14 -8.31 14.73
C VAL A 85 4.64 -9.27 15.77
N LEU A 86 4.26 -10.47 15.40
CA LEU A 86 3.63 -11.40 16.34
C LEU A 86 4.63 -12.43 16.85
N LYS A 87 5.33 -12.12 17.96
CA LYS A 87 6.14 -13.11 18.65
C LYS A 87 5.29 -14.30 19.09
N GLY A 88 5.64 -15.50 18.61
CA GLY A 88 5.03 -16.75 19.09
C GLY A 88 3.62 -17.09 18.55
N LYS A 89 3.09 -16.35 17.58
CA LYS A 89 1.81 -16.66 16.92
C LYS A 89 2.02 -16.99 15.45
N SER A 90 1.16 -17.86 14.90
CA SER A 90 1.08 -18.07 13.45
C SER A 90 0.75 -16.72 12.79
N MET A 91 1.59 -16.31 11.83
CA MET A 91 1.40 -15.06 11.08
C MET A 91 0.73 -15.37 9.76
N PRO A 92 -0.18 -14.50 9.28
CA PRO A 92 -0.60 -14.55 7.89
C PRO A 92 0.61 -14.45 6.97
N SER A 93 0.57 -15.11 5.81
CA SER A 93 1.67 -15.03 4.87
C SER A 93 1.88 -13.58 4.39
N GLN A 94 3.13 -13.24 4.06
CA GLN A 94 3.47 -11.90 3.58
C GLN A 94 2.67 -11.54 2.32
N GLU A 95 2.46 -12.49 1.44
CA GLU A 95 1.74 -12.31 0.19
C GLU A 95 0.30 -11.84 0.42
N ILE A 96 -0.40 -12.40 1.40
CA ILE A 96 -1.78 -12.00 1.71
C ILE A 96 -1.82 -10.60 2.32
N ILE A 97 -0.85 -10.24 3.16
CA ILE A 97 -0.76 -8.90 3.75
C ILE A 97 -0.48 -7.86 2.66
N LEU A 98 0.43 -8.17 1.72
CA LEU A 98 0.70 -7.30 0.58
C LEU A 98 -0.51 -7.17 -0.35
N ALA A 99 -1.25 -8.26 -0.58
CA ALA A 99 -2.46 -8.24 -1.40
C ALA A 99 -3.56 -7.36 -0.77
N ILE A 100 -3.77 -7.48 0.55
CA ILE A 100 -4.72 -6.62 1.28
C ILE A 100 -4.27 -5.17 1.21
N THR A 101 -3.01 -4.87 1.50
CA THR A 101 -2.46 -3.50 1.45
C THR A 101 -2.63 -2.88 0.06
N ARG A 102 -2.38 -3.67 -0.99
CA ARG A 102 -2.58 -3.22 -2.36
C ARG A 102 -4.05 -2.93 -2.66
N GLN A 103 -4.96 -3.77 -2.21
CA GLN A 103 -6.39 -3.59 -2.42
C GLN A 103 -6.92 -2.37 -1.66
N GLU A 104 -6.45 -2.14 -0.44
CA GLU A 104 -6.94 -1.07 0.43
C GLU A 104 -6.44 0.33 0.02
N SER A 105 -5.20 0.46 -0.41
CA SER A 105 -4.60 1.79 -0.63
C SER A 105 -3.65 1.89 -1.83
N GLU A 106 -3.40 0.80 -2.54
CA GLU A 106 -2.29 0.73 -3.51
C GLU A 106 -0.94 1.12 -2.87
N PHE A 107 -0.73 0.81 -1.61
CA PHE A 107 0.45 1.18 -0.80
C PHE A 107 0.60 2.69 -0.52
N ASP A 108 -0.46 3.49 -0.60
CA ASP A 108 -0.40 4.90 -0.19
C ASP A 108 -0.42 5.01 1.35
N PRO A 109 0.69 5.43 1.98
CA PRO A 109 0.74 5.58 3.44
C PRO A 109 -0.18 6.69 3.95
N LYS A 110 -0.56 7.64 3.09
CA LYS A 110 -1.41 8.79 3.46
C LYS A 110 -2.86 8.61 3.04
N ALA A 111 -3.24 7.43 2.57
CA ALA A 111 -4.61 7.15 2.17
C ALA A 111 -5.61 7.43 3.30
N ASN A 112 -6.67 8.14 2.95
CA ASN A 112 -7.81 8.41 3.83
C ASN A 112 -9.08 8.17 3.04
N SER A 113 -9.91 7.24 3.48
CA SER A 113 -11.20 7.01 2.84
C SER A 113 -12.24 8.05 3.30
N TYR A 114 -13.31 8.19 2.53
CA TYR A 114 -14.47 8.99 2.92
C TYR A 114 -15.06 8.55 4.26
N ALA A 115 -15.07 7.25 4.54
CA ALA A 115 -15.55 6.68 5.80
C ALA A 115 -14.57 6.85 6.98
N GLY A 116 -13.38 7.43 6.75
CA GLY A 116 -12.38 7.71 7.78
C GLY A 116 -11.38 6.58 8.05
N ALA A 117 -11.31 5.56 7.18
CA ALA A 117 -10.24 4.56 7.21
C ALA A 117 -8.90 5.21 6.82
N LYS A 118 -7.77 4.75 7.39
CA LYS A 118 -6.48 5.43 7.34
C LYS A 118 -5.31 4.52 7.02
N GLY A 119 -4.42 5.05 6.17
CA GLY A 119 -3.10 4.47 5.88
C GLY A 119 -3.14 3.26 4.98
N MET A 120 -2.01 2.57 4.89
CA MET A 120 -1.78 1.51 3.91
C MET A 120 -2.81 0.36 3.98
N MET A 121 -3.21 -0.04 5.17
CA MET A 121 -4.19 -1.12 5.39
C MET A 121 -5.59 -0.60 5.75
N GLN A 122 -5.88 0.69 5.51
CA GLN A 122 -7.20 1.33 5.68
C GLN A 122 -7.91 0.99 7.00
N LEU A 123 -7.20 1.20 8.12
CA LEU A 123 -7.77 0.91 9.43
C LEU A 123 -8.73 2.01 9.88
N MET A 124 -9.93 1.61 10.30
CA MET A 124 -10.84 2.48 11.02
C MET A 124 -10.26 2.85 12.39
N THR A 125 -10.46 4.11 12.80
CA THR A 125 -9.94 4.63 14.09
C THR A 125 -10.32 3.73 15.28
N TYR A 126 -11.55 3.25 15.32
CA TYR A 126 -12.02 2.36 16.38
C TYR A 126 -11.26 1.03 16.38
N THR A 127 -11.14 0.39 15.21
CA THR A 127 -10.40 -0.86 15.03
C THR A 127 -8.93 -0.69 15.44
N ALA A 128 -8.29 0.38 14.97
CA ALA A 128 -6.89 0.64 15.31
C ALA A 128 -6.66 0.84 16.83
N LYS A 129 -7.58 1.51 17.54
CA LYS A 129 -7.52 1.64 19.01
C LYS A 129 -7.66 0.30 19.71
N LEU A 130 -8.62 -0.53 19.29
CA LEU A 130 -8.84 -1.84 19.87
C LEU A 130 -7.62 -2.73 19.68
N VAL A 131 -7.10 -2.79 18.47
CA VAL A 131 -5.92 -3.58 18.12
C VAL A 131 -4.68 -3.10 18.86
N ALA A 132 -4.43 -1.79 18.93
CA ALA A 132 -3.30 -1.23 19.68
C ALA A 132 -3.34 -1.65 21.16
N LYS A 133 -4.53 -1.65 21.77
CA LYS A 133 -4.73 -2.15 23.15
C LYS A 133 -4.42 -3.65 23.26
N GLN A 134 -4.87 -4.46 22.31
CA GLN A 134 -4.61 -5.91 22.30
C GLN A 134 -3.14 -6.26 22.09
N MET A 135 -2.40 -5.41 21.38
CA MET A 135 -0.95 -5.54 21.13
C MET A 135 -0.09 -4.93 22.24
N ASP A 136 -0.71 -4.28 23.24
CA ASP A 136 -0.01 -3.51 24.28
C ASP A 136 0.91 -2.42 23.71
N VAL A 137 0.42 -1.73 22.66
CA VAL A 137 1.14 -0.60 22.05
C VAL A 137 0.35 0.70 22.16
N THR A 138 1.03 1.82 22.26
CA THR A 138 0.39 3.12 22.36
C THR A 138 -0.33 3.46 21.05
N TYR A 139 -1.65 3.72 21.16
CA TYR A 139 -2.42 4.18 20.01
C TYR A 139 -2.05 5.60 19.59
N SER A 140 -1.82 5.80 18.30
CA SER A 140 -1.60 7.12 17.72
C SER A 140 -2.33 7.26 16.37
N LYS A 141 -3.35 8.15 16.34
CA LYS A 141 -4.09 8.44 15.10
C LYS A 141 -3.18 9.01 14.01
N ARG A 142 -2.18 9.83 14.40
CA ARG A 142 -1.22 10.43 13.47
C ARG A 142 -0.36 9.35 12.80
N LYS A 143 0.10 8.37 13.57
CA LYS A 143 0.95 7.28 13.06
C LYS A 143 0.26 6.41 12.03
N LEU A 144 -1.08 6.34 12.01
CA LEU A 144 -1.80 5.58 10.98
C LEU A 144 -1.49 6.05 9.55
N THR A 145 -1.08 7.30 9.36
CA THR A 145 -0.75 7.87 8.04
C THR A 145 0.68 8.41 7.94
N SER A 146 1.44 8.47 9.03
CA SER A 146 2.82 8.97 9.04
C SER A 146 3.86 7.88 9.29
N ASP A 147 3.43 6.69 9.69
CA ASP A 147 4.28 5.55 10.04
C ASP A 147 3.71 4.29 9.37
N PRO A 148 4.20 3.95 8.15
CA PRO A 148 3.72 2.79 7.40
C PRO A 148 3.86 1.48 8.17
N GLU A 149 4.96 1.31 8.89
CA GLU A 149 5.23 0.12 9.69
C GLU A 149 4.19 -0.04 10.79
N TYR A 150 3.90 1.03 11.52
CA TYR A 150 2.86 1.02 12.55
C TYR A 150 1.49 0.63 11.98
N ASN A 151 1.12 1.17 10.82
CA ASN A 151 -0.16 0.85 10.18
C ASN A 151 -0.24 -0.61 9.75
N ILE A 152 0.81 -1.12 9.07
CA ILE A 152 0.89 -2.53 8.62
C ILE A 152 0.86 -3.48 9.83
N ASN A 153 1.54 -3.14 10.90
CA ASN A 153 1.55 -3.94 12.12
C ASN A 153 0.15 -4.11 12.72
N LEU A 154 -0.56 -3.01 12.90
CA LEU A 154 -1.93 -3.06 13.41
C LEU A 154 -2.88 -3.81 12.46
N GLY A 155 -2.75 -3.55 11.14
CA GLY A 155 -3.56 -4.20 10.12
C GLY A 155 -3.34 -5.71 10.05
N THR A 156 -2.07 -6.13 10.13
CA THR A 156 -1.69 -7.55 10.14
C THR A 156 -2.24 -8.27 11.37
N TYR A 157 -2.12 -7.65 12.55
CA TYR A 157 -2.69 -8.20 13.77
C TYR A 157 -4.21 -8.32 13.67
N TYR A 158 -4.90 -7.29 13.16
CA TYR A 158 -6.34 -7.33 12.96
C TYR A 158 -6.75 -8.45 12.00
N PHE A 159 -6.08 -8.58 10.86
CA PHE A 159 -6.36 -9.65 9.91
C PHE A 159 -6.11 -11.03 10.51
N ASN A 160 -5.03 -11.20 11.29
CA ASN A 160 -4.76 -12.44 12.00
C ASN A 160 -5.86 -12.79 13.02
N SER A 161 -6.39 -11.80 13.74
CA SER A 161 -7.51 -12.04 14.65
C SER A 161 -8.77 -12.52 13.91
N LEU A 162 -9.04 -11.96 12.73
CA LEU A 162 -10.14 -12.41 11.88
C LEU A 162 -9.91 -13.83 11.35
N LEU A 163 -8.68 -14.19 10.96
CA LEU A 163 -8.37 -15.58 10.57
C LEU A 163 -8.71 -16.57 11.70
N ASN A 164 -8.30 -16.25 12.92
CA ASN A 164 -8.64 -17.08 14.09
C ASN A 164 -10.15 -17.15 14.34
N ASP A 165 -10.87 -16.02 14.24
CA ASP A 165 -12.33 -15.96 14.42
C ASP A 165 -13.10 -16.79 13.39
N TYR A 166 -12.51 -17.00 12.22
CA TYR A 166 -13.09 -17.74 11.10
C TYR A 166 -12.39 -19.08 10.81
N ALA A 167 -11.72 -19.67 11.83
CA ALA A 167 -11.08 -20.99 11.75
C ALA A 167 -10.13 -21.10 10.54
N GLU A 168 -9.35 -20.06 10.28
CA GLU A 168 -8.38 -19.96 9.18
C GLU A 168 -8.99 -20.03 7.75
N VAL A 169 -10.31 -19.83 7.62
CA VAL A 169 -10.97 -19.76 6.32
C VAL A 169 -10.75 -18.37 5.72
N TYR A 170 -9.72 -18.23 4.88
CA TYR A 170 -9.31 -16.96 4.26
C TYR A 170 -10.45 -16.16 3.60
N PRO A 171 -11.36 -16.75 2.79
CA PRO A 171 -12.45 -15.99 2.18
C PRO A 171 -13.31 -15.25 3.21
N PHE A 172 -13.61 -15.87 4.35
CA PHE A 172 -14.40 -15.23 5.40
C PHE A 172 -13.60 -14.15 6.14
N ALA A 173 -12.32 -14.38 6.42
CA ALA A 173 -11.46 -13.38 7.04
C ALA A 173 -11.27 -12.14 6.16
N ILE A 174 -11.06 -12.33 4.85
CA ILE A 174 -10.95 -11.24 3.86
C ILE A 174 -12.28 -10.48 3.76
N ALA A 175 -13.40 -11.19 3.65
CA ALA A 175 -14.73 -10.57 3.65
C ALA A 175 -14.99 -9.78 4.94
N ALA A 176 -14.58 -10.31 6.11
CA ALA A 176 -14.73 -9.64 7.40
C ALA A 176 -13.82 -8.42 7.53
N TYR A 177 -12.62 -8.46 6.96
CA TYR A 177 -11.73 -7.30 6.92
C TYR A 177 -12.38 -6.14 6.15
N ASN A 178 -12.94 -6.40 4.99
CA ASN A 178 -13.56 -5.40 4.11
C ASN A 178 -14.94 -4.95 4.62
N ALA A 179 -15.86 -5.87 4.89
CA ALA A 179 -17.26 -5.57 5.19
C ALA A 179 -17.58 -5.49 6.69
N GLY A 180 -16.64 -5.89 7.53
CA GLY A 180 -16.81 -6.03 8.98
C GLY A 180 -17.35 -7.40 9.41
N PRO A 181 -16.89 -7.94 10.55
CA PRO A 181 -17.23 -9.29 11.01
C PRO A 181 -18.73 -9.48 11.29
N LYS A 182 -19.46 -8.42 11.67
CA LYS A 182 -20.90 -8.49 11.90
C LYS A 182 -21.67 -8.87 10.62
N ARG A 183 -21.31 -8.29 9.47
CA ARG A 183 -21.94 -8.60 8.18
C ARG A 183 -21.65 -10.03 7.74
N VAL A 184 -20.41 -10.47 7.87
CA VAL A 184 -20.03 -11.85 7.47
C VAL A 184 -20.78 -12.89 8.33
N ARG A 185 -20.97 -12.62 9.61
CA ARG A 185 -21.83 -13.49 10.47
C ARG A 185 -23.29 -13.55 10.02
N GLN A 186 -23.81 -12.50 9.37
CA GLN A 186 -25.16 -12.50 8.82
C GLN A 186 -25.26 -13.23 7.48
N TRP A 187 -24.15 -13.36 6.74
CA TRP A 187 -24.09 -14.06 5.45
C TRP A 187 -23.87 -15.58 5.59
N ARG A 188 -23.40 -16.03 6.73
CA ARG A 188 -23.25 -17.45 7.11
C ARG A 188 -24.53 -18.04 7.63
#